data_c70a7c3267507cd5fac5d76c447ba79f
#
_entry.id   c70a7c3267507cd5fac5d76c447ba79f
#
_cell.length_a   1.000
_cell.length_b   1.000
_cell.length_c   1.000
_cell.angle_alpha   90.00
_cell.angle_beta   90.00
_cell.angle_gamma   90.00
#
_symmetry.space_group_name_H-M   'P 1'
#
loop_
_entity.id
_entity.type
_entity.pdbx_description
1 polymer ?
#
loop_
_entity_poly.entity_id
_entity_poly.type
_entity_poly.pdbx_seq_one_letter_code
_entity_poly.pdbx_strand_id
1 'polypeptide(L)'
;MVSLYITIADFSERTLCGALMIEIHEELKRTKFSGYFVDVEYNRNIGGKIKTLKKTIKGLDEQIVTINCDLIVHSRGQNVSRDNLIALEMKKSTGRKTDKDKDRNRLECLTKSPKQDVWSYGGKALPEHVCGYGLGVYYEVNFSRNIIIIEYYREGYCYRKYEKEIEKNVKLFNT
;
A
#
# COMPACT_ATOMS: atom_id res chain seq x y z
N MET A 1 -2.03 -5.80 -18.32
CA MET A 1 -2.41 -7.14 -17.78
C MET A 1 -1.17 -7.66 -17.07
N VAL A 2 -1.13 -7.60 -15.74
CA VAL A 2 0.05 -8.04 -14.96
C VAL A 2 0.01 -9.55 -14.91
N SER A 3 0.90 -10.21 -15.66
CA SER A 3 1.08 -11.67 -15.63
C SER A 3 2.03 -12.00 -14.49
N LEU A 4 1.49 -12.31 -13.30
CA LEU A 4 2.29 -12.80 -12.18
C LEU A 4 2.59 -14.28 -12.43
N TYR A 5 3.82 -14.62 -12.84
CA TYR A 5 4.29 -16.00 -12.87
C TYR A 5 4.50 -16.49 -11.45
N ILE A 6 3.49 -17.15 -10.88
CA ILE A 6 3.58 -17.79 -9.56
C ILE A 6 3.74 -19.28 -9.78
N THR A 7 4.94 -19.79 -9.64
CA THR A 7 5.15 -21.22 -9.35
C THR A 7 4.54 -21.51 -7.97
N ILE A 8 4.03 -22.73 -7.75
CA ILE A 8 3.26 -23.19 -6.58
C ILE A 8 4.08 -23.17 -5.26
N ALA A 9 5.08 -22.32 -5.15
CA ALA A 9 5.90 -22.14 -3.95
C ALA A 9 5.22 -21.21 -2.96
N ASP A 10 5.32 -21.50 -1.67
CA ASP A 10 4.83 -20.66 -0.59
C ASP A 10 5.77 -19.46 -0.35
N PHE A 11 5.72 -18.48 -1.23
CA PHE A 11 6.52 -17.27 -1.12
C PHE A 11 6.14 -16.44 0.12
N SER A 12 7.13 -15.79 0.72
CA SER A 12 6.89 -14.81 1.78
C SER A 12 6.14 -13.57 1.23
N GLU A 13 5.41 -12.85 2.09
CA GLU A 13 4.77 -11.57 1.72
C GLU A 13 5.80 -10.59 1.15
N ARG A 14 7.02 -10.52 1.74
CA ARG A 14 8.13 -9.69 1.24
C ARG A 14 8.56 -10.07 -0.19
N THR A 15 8.64 -11.36 -0.51
CA THR A 15 8.99 -11.82 -1.87
C THR A 15 7.93 -11.39 -2.88
N LEU A 16 6.64 -11.51 -2.52
CA LEU A 16 5.53 -11.07 -3.36
C LEU A 16 5.54 -9.55 -3.56
N CYS A 17 5.83 -8.77 -2.50
CA CYS A 17 5.99 -7.31 -2.61
C CYS A 17 7.15 -6.93 -3.52
N GLY A 18 8.29 -7.64 -3.44
CA GLY A 18 9.43 -7.41 -4.33
C GLY A 18 9.10 -7.65 -5.80
N ALA A 19 8.39 -8.73 -6.10
CA ALA A 19 7.94 -9.01 -7.48
C ALA A 19 6.95 -7.94 -7.97
N LEU A 20 5.98 -7.57 -7.15
CA LEU A 20 4.99 -6.55 -7.48
C LEU A 20 5.62 -5.16 -7.65
N MET A 21 6.66 -4.84 -6.89
CA MET A 21 7.42 -3.60 -7.01
C MET A 21 8.01 -3.45 -8.43
N ILE A 22 8.59 -4.51 -8.96
CA ILE A 22 9.19 -4.50 -10.31
C ILE A 22 8.12 -4.22 -11.36
N GLU A 23 7.00 -4.93 -11.29
CA GLU A 23 5.89 -4.76 -12.24
C GLU A 23 5.28 -3.36 -12.18
N ILE A 24 5.02 -2.84 -10.98
CA ILE A 24 4.50 -1.48 -10.81
C ILE A 24 5.50 -0.46 -11.35
N HIS A 25 6.80 -0.63 -11.11
CA HIS A 25 7.81 0.28 -11.60
C HIS A 25 7.83 0.33 -13.15
N GLU A 26 7.76 -0.83 -13.82
CA GLU A 26 7.70 -0.89 -15.27
C GLU A 26 6.42 -0.26 -15.84
N GLU A 27 5.29 -0.46 -15.19
CA GLU A 27 4.03 0.17 -15.61
C GLU A 27 4.05 1.69 -15.39
N LEU A 28 4.64 2.20 -14.29
CA LEU A 28 4.77 3.64 -14.04
C LEU A 28 5.53 4.36 -15.14
N LYS A 29 6.57 3.74 -15.71
CA LYS A 29 7.36 4.33 -16.83
C LYS A 29 6.52 4.71 -18.04
N ARG A 30 5.38 4.03 -18.23
CA ARG A 30 4.45 4.24 -19.36
C ARG A 30 3.36 5.27 -19.05
N THR A 31 3.40 5.88 -17.87
CA THR A 31 2.38 6.82 -17.40
C THR A 31 2.96 8.21 -17.17
N LYS A 32 2.09 9.18 -16.88
CA LYS A 32 2.50 10.51 -16.43
C LYS A 32 3.19 10.52 -15.05
N PHE A 33 3.27 9.39 -14.39
CA PHE A 33 3.92 9.19 -13.09
C PHE A 33 5.30 8.52 -13.22
N SER A 34 5.91 8.55 -14.39
CA SER A 34 7.23 7.95 -14.64
C SER A 34 8.36 8.45 -13.74
N GLY A 35 8.21 9.63 -13.14
CA GLY A 35 9.15 10.17 -12.15
C GLY A 35 8.87 9.74 -10.70
N TYR A 36 7.92 8.83 -10.46
CA TYR A 36 7.65 8.30 -9.13
C TYR A 36 8.46 7.04 -8.85
N PHE A 37 8.71 6.80 -7.58
CA PHE A 37 9.48 5.66 -7.09
C PHE A 37 8.55 4.64 -6.45
N VAL A 38 8.92 3.36 -6.54
CA VAL A 38 8.25 2.26 -5.86
C VAL A 38 9.19 1.74 -4.81
N ASP A 39 8.81 1.83 -3.54
CA ASP A 39 9.65 1.43 -2.41
C ASP A 39 8.92 0.40 -1.53
N VAL A 40 9.67 -0.64 -1.11
CA VAL A 40 9.21 -1.67 -0.18
C VAL A 40 9.61 -1.28 1.24
N GLU A 41 8.71 -1.44 2.21
CA GLU A 41 8.95 -1.16 3.63
C GLU A 41 9.52 0.27 3.90
N TYR A 42 9.14 1.24 3.10
CA TYR A 42 9.65 2.60 3.24
C TYR A 42 8.95 3.35 4.37
N ASN A 43 9.69 3.72 5.41
CA ASN A 43 9.16 4.36 6.62
C ASN A 43 9.66 5.80 6.84
N ARG A 44 10.23 6.45 5.82
CA ARG A 44 10.77 7.82 5.93
C ARG A 44 9.82 8.86 5.35
N ASN A 45 9.72 9.98 6.04
CA ASN A 45 9.01 11.19 5.59
C ASN A 45 10.03 12.26 5.13
N ILE A 46 9.52 13.37 4.61
CA ILE A 46 10.34 14.54 4.24
C ILE A 46 11.25 14.94 5.42
N GLY A 47 12.55 15.15 5.15
CA GLY A 47 13.54 15.46 6.17
C GLY A 47 14.03 14.24 6.97
N GLY A 48 13.81 13.01 6.51
CA GLY A 48 14.31 11.78 7.13
C GLY A 48 13.57 11.34 8.40
N LYS A 49 12.49 12.01 8.78
CA LYS A 49 11.64 11.63 9.93
C LYS A 49 10.93 10.32 9.64
N ILE A 50 10.64 9.55 10.70
CA ILE A 50 9.85 8.30 10.59
C ILE A 50 8.40 8.66 10.27
N LYS A 51 7.79 7.94 9.32
CA LYS A 51 6.38 8.10 8.99
C LYS A 51 5.51 7.65 10.17
N THR A 52 4.56 8.48 10.55
CA THR A 52 3.63 8.19 11.65
C THR A 52 2.18 8.41 11.22
N LEU A 53 1.25 7.68 11.84
CA LEU A 53 -0.19 7.90 11.74
C LEU A 53 -0.75 8.38 13.06
N LYS A 54 -1.66 9.33 12.98
CA LYS A 54 -2.51 9.69 14.10
C LYS A 54 -3.74 8.79 14.07
N LYS A 55 -3.90 7.92 15.07
CA LYS A 55 -5.08 7.11 15.24
C LYS A 55 -5.96 7.71 16.32
N THR A 56 -7.12 8.23 15.94
CA THR A 56 -8.16 8.59 16.89
C THR A 56 -8.86 7.31 17.34
N ILE A 57 -8.58 6.85 18.56
CA ILE A 57 -9.37 5.79 19.19
C ILE A 57 -10.53 6.49 19.89
N LYS A 58 -11.77 6.06 19.63
CA LYS A 58 -12.97 6.63 20.29
C LYS A 58 -12.75 6.66 21.79
N GLY A 59 -12.60 7.86 22.36
CA GLY A 59 -12.64 8.11 23.81
C GLY A 59 -11.31 8.00 24.56
N LEU A 60 -10.15 7.86 23.91
CA LEU A 60 -8.83 7.81 24.56
C LEU A 60 -7.77 8.52 23.73
N ASP A 61 -6.66 8.90 24.39
CA ASP A 61 -5.56 9.68 23.86
C ASP A 61 -5.09 9.26 22.46
N GLU A 62 -4.73 10.25 21.65
CA GLU A 62 -4.19 10.07 20.30
C GLU A 62 -2.91 9.24 20.33
N GLN A 63 -2.95 8.07 19.70
CA GLN A 63 -1.79 7.21 19.61
C GLN A 63 -1.07 7.45 18.30
N ILE A 64 0.19 7.90 18.38
CA ILE A 64 1.08 7.99 17.22
C ILE A 64 1.60 6.58 16.90
N VAL A 65 1.27 6.09 15.71
CA VAL A 65 1.72 4.77 15.25
C VAL A 65 2.72 4.95 14.12
N THR A 66 3.89 4.37 14.26
CA THR A 66 4.87 4.29 13.18
C THR A 66 4.31 3.46 12.03
N ILE A 67 4.38 3.97 10.79
CA ILE A 67 3.85 3.29 9.62
C ILE A 67 4.97 2.68 8.82
N ASN A 68 4.82 1.41 8.56
CA ASN A 68 5.61 0.68 7.60
C ASN A 68 4.64 -0.03 6.64
N CYS A 69 4.29 0.62 5.51
CA CYS A 69 3.55 -0.05 4.45
C CYS A 69 4.44 -1.06 3.76
N ASP A 70 3.86 -2.17 3.34
CA ASP A 70 4.60 -3.19 2.62
C ASP A 70 5.16 -2.65 1.30
N LEU A 71 4.41 -1.77 0.61
CA LEU A 71 4.88 -1.09 -0.60
C LEU A 71 4.21 0.29 -0.73
N ILE A 72 4.98 1.28 -1.21
CA ILE A 72 4.45 2.60 -1.55
C ILE A 72 4.93 3.08 -2.91
N VAL A 73 4.11 3.92 -3.56
CA VAL A 73 4.50 4.71 -4.74
C VAL A 73 4.45 6.17 -4.35
N HIS A 74 5.58 6.85 -4.49
CA HIS A 74 5.69 8.26 -4.09
C HIS A 74 6.79 9.00 -4.88
N SER A 75 6.76 10.34 -4.85
CA SER A 75 7.74 11.15 -5.56
C SER A 75 9.03 11.39 -4.76
N ARG A 76 9.16 10.87 -3.56
CA ARG A 76 10.25 11.16 -2.60
C ARG A 76 10.43 12.67 -2.35
N GLY A 77 9.31 13.40 -2.27
CA GLY A 77 9.29 14.84 -2.04
C GLY A 77 9.54 15.71 -3.28
N GLN A 78 9.77 15.14 -4.45
CA GLN A 78 9.99 15.89 -5.70
C GLN A 78 8.71 16.59 -6.18
N ASN A 79 7.54 16.04 -5.86
CA ASN A 79 6.25 16.62 -6.14
C ASN A 79 5.46 16.81 -4.84
N VAL A 80 5.68 17.93 -4.16
CA VAL A 80 5.08 18.21 -2.84
C VAL A 80 3.55 18.21 -2.87
N SER A 81 2.93 18.65 -3.95
CA SER A 81 1.48 18.73 -4.06
C SER A 81 0.82 17.37 -4.23
N ARG A 82 1.57 16.36 -4.66
CA ARG A 82 1.10 15.00 -4.93
C ARG A 82 2.18 13.96 -4.65
N ASP A 83 2.83 14.05 -3.50
CA ASP A 83 3.94 13.16 -3.15
C ASP A 83 3.48 11.70 -3.03
N ASN A 84 2.39 11.45 -2.31
CA ASN A 84 1.90 10.12 -1.97
C ASN A 84 0.88 9.64 -3.03
N LEU A 85 1.25 8.68 -3.87
CA LEU A 85 0.39 8.18 -4.95
C LEU A 85 -0.36 6.91 -4.54
N ILE A 86 0.35 5.86 -4.13
CA ILE A 86 -0.23 4.56 -3.76
C ILE A 86 0.41 4.07 -2.46
N ALA A 87 -0.43 3.54 -1.55
CA ALA A 87 0.00 2.72 -0.42
C ALA A 87 -0.58 1.32 -0.57
N LEU A 88 0.24 0.28 -0.39
CA LEU A 88 -0.18 -1.10 -0.54
C LEU A 88 0.21 -1.92 0.68
N GLU A 89 -0.72 -2.76 1.13
CA GLU A 89 -0.53 -3.79 2.13
C GLU A 89 -0.77 -5.16 1.51
N MET A 90 0.20 -6.06 1.71
CA MET A 90 0.19 -7.42 1.19
C MET A 90 -0.06 -8.42 2.31
N LYS A 91 -0.95 -9.38 2.11
CA LYS A 91 -1.18 -10.48 3.04
C LYS A 91 -1.33 -11.83 2.33
N LYS A 92 -0.94 -12.86 3.05
CA LYS A 92 -1.35 -14.24 2.73
C LYS A 92 -2.68 -14.54 3.42
N SER A 93 -3.51 -15.37 2.79
CA SER A 93 -4.80 -15.77 3.36
C SER A 93 -4.68 -16.46 4.72
N THR A 94 -3.54 -17.10 4.98
CA THR A 94 -3.21 -17.76 6.25
C THR A 94 -2.86 -16.78 7.40
N GLY A 95 -2.67 -15.49 7.09
CA GLY A 95 -2.40 -14.45 8.08
C GLY A 95 -3.54 -14.28 9.08
N ARG A 96 -3.23 -13.86 10.32
CA ARG A 96 -4.24 -13.66 11.37
C ARG A 96 -5.22 -12.56 10.96
N LYS A 97 -6.51 -12.76 11.26
CA LYS A 97 -7.56 -11.77 10.97
C LYS A 97 -7.26 -10.40 11.59
N THR A 98 -6.77 -10.38 12.83
CA THR A 98 -6.42 -9.14 13.53
C THR A 98 -5.35 -8.32 12.82
N ASP A 99 -4.38 -8.96 12.19
CA ASP A 99 -3.32 -8.28 11.45
C ASP A 99 -3.86 -7.74 10.11
N LYS A 100 -4.69 -8.52 9.42
CA LYS A 100 -5.40 -8.09 8.22
C LYS A 100 -6.30 -6.87 8.48
N ASP A 101 -7.02 -6.86 9.60
CA ASP A 101 -7.87 -5.74 9.99
C ASP A 101 -7.05 -4.49 10.34
N LYS A 102 -5.87 -4.66 10.97
CA LYS A 102 -4.94 -3.53 11.21
C LYS A 102 -4.44 -2.90 9.91
N ASP A 103 -4.10 -3.72 8.91
CA ASP A 103 -3.61 -3.22 7.62
C ASP A 103 -4.71 -2.48 6.85
N ARG A 104 -5.95 -3.00 6.87
CA ARG A 104 -7.11 -2.29 6.30
C ARG A 104 -7.33 -0.94 6.97
N ASN A 105 -7.35 -0.91 8.32
CA ASN A 105 -7.46 0.34 9.08
C ASN A 105 -6.32 1.32 8.76
N ARG A 106 -5.11 0.82 8.51
CA ARG A 106 -3.96 1.63 8.10
C ARG A 106 -4.21 2.27 6.75
N LEU A 107 -4.69 1.51 5.75
CA LEU A 107 -5.02 2.04 4.43
C LEU A 107 -6.16 3.08 4.47
N GLU A 108 -7.17 2.88 5.33
CA GLU A 108 -8.19 3.90 5.58
C GLU A 108 -7.57 5.20 6.08
N CYS A 109 -6.69 5.12 7.09
CA CYS A 109 -6.01 6.31 7.61
C CYS A 109 -5.10 6.98 6.56
N LEU A 110 -4.32 6.20 5.81
CA LEU A 110 -3.38 6.71 4.81
C LEU A 110 -4.08 7.42 3.65
N THR A 111 -5.29 6.98 3.29
CA THR A 111 -6.04 7.56 2.17
C THR A 111 -6.96 8.71 2.56
N LYS A 112 -7.06 9.06 3.85
CA LYS A 112 -7.77 10.26 4.28
C LYS A 112 -7.21 11.51 3.64
N SER A 113 -8.09 12.46 3.34
CA SER A 113 -7.67 13.78 2.86
C SER A 113 -6.86 14.50 3.94
N PRO A 114 -5.75 15.19 3.59
CA PRO A 114 -5.00 16.03 4.54
C PRO A 114 -5.83 17.10 5.25
N LYS A 115 -6.98 17.44 4.70
CA LYS A 115 -7.91 18.42 5.28
C LYS A 115 -8.84 17.84 6.35
N GLN A 116 -8.94 16.53 6.46
CA GLN A 116 -9.97 15.89 7.28
C GLN A 116 -9.57 15.64 8.74
N ASP A 117 -8.29 15.56 9.09
CA ASP A 117 -7.84 15.32 10.48
C ASP A 117 -6.35 15.59 10.69
N VAL A 118 -5.75 16.45 9.88
CA VAL A 118 -4.30 16.66 9.92
C VAL A 118 -3.97 18.01 10.50
N TRP A 119 -3.48 18.02 11.72
CA TRP A 119 -2.94 19.20 12.39
C TRP A 119 -1.47 19.35 12.08
N SER A 120 -1.07 20.48 11.48
CA SER A 120 0.34 20.84 11.44
C SER A 120 0.66 21.67 12.69
N TYR A 121 1.60 21.23 13.50
CA TYR A 121 2.16 22.03 14.58
C TYR A 121 2.88 23.22 13.94
N GLY A 122 2.35 24.42 14.10
CA GLY A 122 2.99 25.66 13.64
C GLY A 122 2.46 26.23 12.32
N GLY A 123 1.34 25.79 11.77
CA GLY A 123 0.63 26.46 10.64
C GLY A 123 1.37 26.45 9.31
N LYS A 124 2.45 25.72 9.14
CA LYS A 124 3.17 25.53 7.89
C LYS A 124 2.74 24.23 7.20
N ALA A 125 2.52 24.31 5.95
CA ALA A 125 1.75 23.49 5.00
C ALA A 125 2.06 21.98 4.85
N LEU A 126 2.73 21.33 5.77
CA LEU A 126 2.98 19.88 5.70
C LEU A 126 2.42 19.19 6.94
N PRO A 127 1.55 18.20 6.78
CA PRO A 127 1.02 17.44 7.90
C PRO A 127 2.15 16.71 8.64
N GLU A 128 2.11 16.73 9.96
CA GLU A 128 3.03 15.99 10.82
C GLU A 128 2.89 14.47 10.59
N HIS A 129 1.71 14.05 10.15
CA HIS A 129 1.38 12.66 9.88
C HIS A 129 1.22 12.40 8.38
N VAL A 130 1.64 11.23 7.94
CA VAL A 130 1.56 10.83 6.53
C VAL A 130 0.15 10.37 6.23
N CYS A 131 -0.51 11.09 5.34
CA CYS A 131 -1.81 10.74 4.77
C CYS A 131 -1.90 11.29 3.34
N GLY A 132 -3.08 11.23 2.74
CA GLY A 132 -3.31 11.79 1.42
C GLY A 132 -2.75 10.95 0.28
N TYR A 133 -2.59 9.63 0.50
CA TYR A 133 -2.36 8.72 -0.61
C TYR A 133 -3.58 8.73 -1.54
N GLY A 134 -3.34 8.90 -2.83
CA GLY A 134 -4.40 8.93 -3.83
C GLY A 134 -5.14 7.60 -3.97
N LEU A 135 -4.47 6.49 -3.60
CA LEU A 135 -5.01 5.13 -3.62
C LEU A 135 -4.37 4.28 -2.52
N GLY A 136 -5.20 3.58 -1.75
CA GLY A 136 -4.79 2.47 -0.91
C GLY A 136 -5.17 1.14 -1.58
N VAL A 137 -4.31 0.13 -1.47
CA VAL A 137 -4.54 -1.20 -2.02
C VAL A 137 -4.26 -2.24 -0.95
N TYR A 138 -5.27 -3.00 -0.58
CA TYR A 138 -5.10 -4.23 0.17
C TYR A 138 -5.07 -5.40 -0.80
N TYR A 139 -4.03 -6.23 -0.72
CA TYR A 139 -3.79 -7.33 -1.65
C TYR A 139 -3.58 -8.61 -0.88
N GLU A 140 -4.54 -9.53 -0.92
CA GLU A 140 -4.46 -10.80 -0.22
C GLU A 140 -4.38 -11.97 -1.20
N VAL A 141 -3.34 -12.81 -1.05
CA VAL A 141 -3.13 -13.99 -1.88
C VAL A 141 -3.60 -15.23 -1.14
N ASN A 142 -4.47 -16.02 -1.76
CA ASN A 142 -4.91 -17.31 -1.29
C ASN A 142 -4.44 -18.41 -2.24
N PHE A 143 -3.28 -19.00 -1.93
CA PHE A 143 -2.70 -20.05 -2.76
C PHE A 143 -3.54 -21.33 -2.76
N SER A 144 -4.20 -21.69 -1.65
CA SER A 144 -5.02 -22.91 -1.57
C SER A 144 -6.26 -22.85 -2.45
N ARG A 145 -6.87 -21.66 -2.57
CA ARG A 145 -8.02 -21.43 -3.45
C ARG A 145 -7.64 -20.90 -4.83
N ASN A 146 -6.36 -20.60 -5.04
CA ASN A 146 -5.85 -20.00 -6.27
C ASN A 146 -6.54 -18.67 -6.63
N ILE A 147 -6.75 -17.82 -5.64
CA ILE A 147 -7.42 -16.52 -5.81
C ILE A 147 -6.62 -15.39 -5.17
N ILE A 148 -6.88 -14.19 -5.68
CA ILE A 148 -6.41 -12.92 -5.11
C ILE A 148 -7.64 -12.11 -4.72
N ILE A 149 -7.60 -11.52 -3.51
CA ILE A 149 -8.57 -10.54 -3.06
C ILE A 149 -7.88 -9.17 -3.14
N ILE A 150 -8.52 -8.22 -3.80
CA ILE A 150 -8.00 -6.85 -3.93
C ILE A 150 -9.08 -5.90 -3.43
N GLU A 151 -8.71 -5.05 -2.47
CA GLU A 151 -9.57 -4.00 -1.94
C GLU A 151 -8.93 -2.64 -2.23
N TYR A 152 -9.70 -1.69 -2.75
CA TYR A 152 -9.26 -0.34 -3.07
C TYR A 152 -9.82 0.67 -2.08
N TYR A 153 -8.94 1.52 -1.55
CA TYR A 153 -9.25 2.54 -0.56
C TYR A 153 -9.01 3.94 -1.14
N ARG A 154 -9.92 4.84 -0.84
CA ARG A 154 -9.81 6.26 -1.16
C ARG A 154 -10.60 7.06 -0.14
N GLU A 155 -10.10 8.25 0.22
CA GLU A 155 -10.80 9.17 1.14
C GLU A 155 -11.17 8.54 2.48
N GLY A 156 -10.38 7.56 2.94
CA GLY A 156 -10.56 6.91 4.23
C GLY A 156 -11.53 5.74 4.24
N TYR A 157 -11.98 5.23 3.11
CA TYR A 157 -12.88 4.07 3.05
C TYR A 157 -12.57 3.12 1.89
N CYS A 158 -12.95 1.84 2.07
CA CYS A 158 -12.90 0.85 1.02
C CYS A 158 -14.06 1.09 0.05
N TYR A 159 -13.77 1.54 -1.19
CA TYR A 159 -14.80 1.84 -2.18
C TYR A 159 -15.00 0.72 -3.19
N ARG A 160 -14.09 -0.25 -3.26
CA ARG A 160 -14.18 -1.34 -4.23
C ARG A 160 -13.43 -2.57 -3.76
N LYS A 161 -13.99 -3.75 -4.03
CA LYS A 161 -13.41 -5.04 -3.71
C LYS A 161 -13.59 -6.00 -4.88
N TYR A 162 -12.54 -6.80 -5.16
CA TYR A 162 -12.54 -7.83 -6.18
C TYR A 162 -12.02 -9.14 -5.60
N GLU A 163 -12.51 -10.22 -6.15
CA GLU A 163 -11.88 -11.54 -6.08
C GLU A 163 -11.53 -11.95 -7.51
N LYS A 164 -10.29 -12.36 -7.74
CA LYS A 164 -9.78 -12.75 -9.05
C LYS A 164 -9.04 -14.07 -8.95
N GLU A 165 -9.27 -14.97 -9.89
CA GLU A 165 -8.48 -16.20 -10.02
C GLU A 165 -7.05 -15.88 -10.46
N ILE A 166 -6.07 -16.62 -9.93
CA ILE A 166 -4.69 -16.58 -10.37
C ILE A 166 -4.60 -17.42 -11.64
N GLU A 167 -4.31 -16.81 -12.77
CA GLU A 167 -4.10 -17.53 -14.03
C GLU A 167 -2.88 -18.43 -13.91
N LYS A 168 -3.09 -19.74 -14.05
CA LYS A 168 -2.01 -20.72 -14.15
C LYS A 168 -1.44 -20.67 -15.56
N ASN A 169 -0.48 -19.80 -15.82
CA ASN A 169 0.31 -19.88 -17.04
C ASN A 169 1.30 -21.05 -16.94
N VAL A 170 0.80 -22.26 -17.16
CA VAL A 170 1.66 -23.43 -17.40
C VAL A 170 2.18 -23.32 -18.82
N LYS A 171 3.30 -22.64 -19.03
CA LYS A 171 4.14 -22.93 -20.19
C LYS A 171 4.80 -24.28 -19.91
N LEU A 172 4.20 -25.36 -20.40
CA LEU A 172 4.91 -26.61 -20.62
C LEU A 172 6.05 -26.27 -21.58
N PHE A 173 7.28 -26.30 -21.07
CA PHE A 173 8.45 -26.36 -21.93
C PHE A 173 8.39 -27.75 -22.55
N ASN A 174 7.86 -27.84 -23.77
CA ASN A 174 8.10 -29.00 -24.61
C ASN A 174 9.60 -28.96 -24.96
N THR A 175 10.33 -29.89 -24.38
CA THR A 175 11.69 -30.28 -24.77
C THR A 175 11.70 -30.79 -26.19
#